data_2e75dd7ae0b3b435b764b1ed471057bb
#
_entry.id   2e75dd7ae0b3b435b764b1ed471057bb
#
_cell.length_a   1.000
_cell.length_b   1.000
_cell.length_c   1.000
_cell.angle_alpha   90.00
_cell.angle_beta   90.00
_cell.angle_gamma   90.00
#
_symmetry.space_group_name_H-M   'P 1'
#
loop_
_entity.id
_entity.type
_entity.pdbx_description
1 polymer ?
#
loop_
_entity_poly.entity_id
_entity_poly.type
_entity_poly.pdbx_seq_one_letter_code
_entity_poly.pdbx_strand_id
1 'polypeptide(L)'
;MKTCNLITLLLTMFLPIFLFGQSISGIVDNGDTPLAGANVVVEGTDLGAVSSDDGSYRVEVAPGTYTITTSFIGHTPASEEVVVGEENVGVNFTLVIDVLAMSALEVLASRADETTPVAYTTINKAEMEVRLGSQDIPMILN
;
A
#
# COMPACT_ATOMS: atom_id res chain seq x y z
N MET A 1 27.70 -55.12 -24.86
CA MET A 1 27.22 -53.96 -25.65
C MET A 1 25.77 -53.56 -25.35
N LYS A 2 25.02 -54.27 -24.47
CA LYS A 2 23.62 -53.93 -24.12
C LYS A 2 23.48 -52.99 -22.92
N THR A 3 24.51 -52.86 -22.09
CA THR A 3 24.49 -51.99 -20.89
C THR A 3 24.77 -50.52 -21.22
N CYS A 4 25.46 -50.21 -22.32
CA CYS A 4 25.79 -48.86 -22.74
C CYS A 4 24.56 -48.10 -23.24
N ASN A 5 23.59 -48.77 -23.88
CA ASN A 5 22.37 -48.19 -24.35
C ASN A 5 21.41 -47.81 -23.20
N LEU A 6 21.42 -48.54 -22.09
CA LEU A 6 20.58 -48.28 -20.94
C LEU A 6 21.03 -47.02 -20.18
N ILE A 7 22.35 -46.82 -20.07
CA ILE A 7 22.91 -45.62 -19.42
C ILE A 7 22.69 -44.37 -20.27
N THR A 8 22.78 -44.50 -21.59
CA THR A 8 22.50 -43.37 -22.50
C THR A 8 21.02 -42.99 -22.49
N LEU A 9 20.13 -43.99 -22.39
CA LEU A 9 18.68 -43.75 -22.27
C LEU A 9 18.32 -43.07 -20.93
N LEU A 10 19.02 -43.50 -19.85
CA LEU A 10 18.79 -42.90 -18.51
C LEU A 10 19.32 -41.47 -18.43
N LEU A 11 20.40 -41.14 -19.13
CA LEU A 11 21.01 -39.83 -19.18
C LEU A 11 20.16 -38.82 -19.98
N THR A 12 19.46 -39.26 -21.02
CA THR A 12 18.55 -38.40 -21.79
C THR A 12 17.26 -38.09 -21.05
N MET A 13 16.88 -38.89 -20.05
CA MET A 13 15.67 -38.64 -19.25
C MET A 13 15.89 -37.58 -18.15
N PHE A 14 17.14 -37.19 -17.88
CA PHE A 14 17.49 -36.14 -16.92
C PHE A 14 17.80 -34.81 -17.61
N LEU A 15 17.10 -34.50 -18.71
CA LEU A 15 17.16 -33.18 -19.32
C LEU A 15 16.42 -32.22 -18.40
N PRO A 16 17.05 -31.20 -17.80
CA PRO A 16 16.34 -30.21 -17.01
C PRO A 16 15.36 -29.51 -17.96
N ILE A 17 14.08 -29.67 -17.68
CA ILE A 17 13.06 -28.83 -18.27
C ILE A 17 13.35 -27.45 -17.72
N PHE A 18 14.03 -26.62 -18.52
CA PHE A 18 14.07 -25.19 -18.25
C PHE A 18 12.63 -24.67 -18.35
N LEU A 19 11.94 -24.62 -17.22
CA LEU A 19 10.76 -23.81 -17.12
C LEU A 19 11.24 -22.35 -17.30
N PHE A 20 11.12 -21.86 -18.52
CA PHE A 20 11.19 -20.41 -18.73
C PHE A 20 9.98 -19.85 -18.01
N GLY A 21 10.21 -19.23 -16.85
CA GLY A 21 9.19 -18.47 -16.15
C GLY A 21 8.81 -17.29 -17.05
N GLN A 22 7.55 -17.22 -17.45
CA GLN A 22 7.01 -16.07 -18.11
C GLN A 22 6.93 -14.95 -17.09
N SER A 23 7.01 -13.71 -17.55
CA SER A 23 6.90 -12.55 -16.68
C SER A 23 5.83 -11.59 -17.18
N ILE A 24 5.12 -11.04 -16.22
CA ILE A 24 4.28 -9.87 -16.42
C ILE A 24 5.12 -8.67 -16.04
N SER A 25 5.20 -7.68 -16.91
CA SER A 25 5.96 -6.46 -16.66
C SER A 25 5.19 -5.24 -17.17
N GLY A 26 5.48 -4.07 -16.64
CA GLY A 26 4.83 -2.85 -17.06
C GLY A 26 5.26 -1.66 -16.24
N ILE A 27 4.52 -0.57 -16.36
CA ILE A 27 4.74 0.68 -15.64
C ILE A 27 3.47 1.01 -14.85
N VAL A 28 3.65 1.49 -13.63
CA VAL A 28 2.58 2.07 -12.81
C VAL A 28 2.79 3.57 -12.76
N ASP A 29 1.79 4.34 -13.15
CA ASP A 29 1.80 5.79 -13.16
C ASP A 29 0.47 6.38 -12.62
N ASN A 30 0.42 7.70 -12.47
CA ASN A 30 -0.80 8.45 -12.15
C ASN A 30 -1.30 9.29 -13.34
N GLY A 31 -0.84 9.00 -14.55
CA GLY A 31 -1.12 9.76 -15.76
C GLY A 31 -0.07 10.81 -16.08
N ASP A 32 0.61 11.37 -15.09
CA ASP A 32 1.64 12.42 -15.25
C ASP A 32 3.04 11.93 -14.86
N THR A 33 3.13 11.15 -13.80
CA THR A 33 4.40 10.71 -13.23
C THR A 33 4.39 9.23 -12.88
N PRO A 34 5.52 8.52 -13.04
CA PRO A 34 5.63 7.15 -12.59
C PRO A 34 5.53 7.07 -11.06
N LEU A 35 4.87 6.03 -10.56
CA LEU A 35 4.67 5.79 -9.14
C LEU A 35 5.69 4.77 -8.63
N ALA A 36 6.67 5.24 -7.90
CA ALA A 36 7.64 4.39 -7.20
C ALA A 36 7.03 3.81 -5.91
N GLY A 37 7.22 2.52 -5.66
CA GLY A 37 6.72 1.87 -4.46
C GLY A 37 5.24 1.45 -4.54
N ALA A 38 4.63 1.43 -5.72
CA ALA A 38 3.31 0.86 -5.91
C ALA A 38 3.35 -0.66 -5.74
N ASN A 39 2.38 -1.20 -5.05
CA ASN A 39 2.28 -2.63 -4.78
C ASN A 39 1.46 -3.32 -5.87
N VAL A 40 2.05 -4.29 -6.55
CA VAL A 40 1.44 -5.08 -7.62
C VAL A 40 1.28 -6.50 -7.13
N VAL A 41 0.07 -7.01 -7.06
CA VAL A 41 -0.26 -8.34 -6.52
C VAL A 41 -1.00 -9.16 -7.57
N VAL A 42 -0.64 -10.43 -7.70
CA VAL A 42 -1.36 -11.40 -8.54
C VAL A 42 -2.36 -12.14 -7.66
N GLU A 43 -3.66 -11.86 -7.85
CA GLU A 43 -4.72 -12.42 -7.04
C GLU A 43 -4.75 -13.95 -7.07
N GLY A 44 -5.05 -14.55 -5.92
CA GLY A 44 -5.10 -15.99 -5.76
C GLY A 44 -3.73 -16.68 -5.68
N THR A 45 -2.66 -15.89 -5.64
CA THR A 45 -1.27 -16.38 -5.46
C THR A 45 -0.54 -15.56 -4.40
N ASP A 46 0.64 -16.02 -3.97
CA ASP A 46 1.55 -15.26 -3.11
C ASP A 46 2.56 -14.43 -3.93
N LEU A 47 2.30 -14.24 -5.24
CA LEU A 47 3.20 -13.54 -6.14
C LEU A 47 2.85 -12.05 -6.21
N GLY A 48 3.88 -11.23 -6.22
CA GLY A 48 3.74 -9.78 -6.34
C GLY A 48 5.09 -9.10 -6.54
N ALA A 49 5.03 -7.82 -6.85
CA ALA A 49 6.20 -6.95 -6.97
C ALA A 49 5.87 -5.55 -6.47
N VAL A 50 6.91 -4.79 -6.22
CA VAL A 50 6.83 -3.36 -5.92
C VAL A 50 7.45 -2.61 -7.09
N SER A 51 6.83 -1.54 -7.55
CA SER A 51 7.36 -0.73 -8.63
C SER A 51 8.65 -0.01 -8.23
N SER A 52 9.59 0.06 -9.15
CA SER A 52 10.87 0.76 -9.02
C SER A 52 10.70 2.28 -9.10
N ASP A 53 11.79 3.05 -8.97
CA ASP A 53 11.78 4.51 -9.02
C ASP A 53 11.23 5.09 -10.34
N ASP A 54 11.33 4.33 -11.42
CA ASP A 54 10.78 4.66 -12.74
C ASP A 54 9.35 4.14 -12.96
N GLY A 55 8.70 3.61 -11.92
CA GLY A 55 7.37 3.00 -11.96
C GLY A 55 7.35 1.61 -12.56
N SER A 56 8.47 1.06 -13.04
CA SER A 56 8.51 -0.25 -13.67
C SER A 56 8.34 -1.38 -12.64
N TYR A 57 7.65 -2.44 -13.03
CA TYR A 57 7.51 -3.65 -12.23
C TYR A 57 7.70 -4.92 -13.07
N ARG A 58 8.00 -6.03 -12.41
CA ARG A 58 8.09 -7.34 -13.03
C ARG A 58 7.71 -8.42 -12.02
N VAL A 59 6.81 -9.32 -12.45
CA VAL A 59 6.38 -10.51 -11.69
C VAL A 59 6.59 -11.74 -12.56
N GLU A 60 7.26 -12.75 -12.05
CA GLU A 60 7.41 -14.05 -12.73
C GLU A 60 6.23 -14.94 -12.38
N VAL A 61 5.56 -15.47 -13.40
CA VAL A 61 4.35 -16.29 -13.26
C VAL A 61 4.40 -17.48 -14.24
N ALA A 62 3.66 -18.52 -13.94
CA ALA A 62 3.43 -19.62 -14.89
C ALA A 62 2.38 -19.20 -15.95
N PRO A 63 2.29 -19.90 -17.09
CA PRO A 63 1.20 -19.70 -18.03
C PRO A 63 -0.17 -19.89 -17.35
N GLY A 64 -1.08 -18.97 -17.57
CA GLY A 64 -2.41 -19.00 -16.94
C GLY A 64 -3.16 -17.66 -17.08
N THR A 65 -4.37 -17.62 -16.55
CA THR A 65 -5.17 -16.38 -16.46
C THR A 65 -5.09 -15.87 -15.03
N TYR A 66 -4.73 -14.61 -14.87
CA TYR A 66 -4.53 -13.97 -13.59
C TYR A 66 -5.22 -12.61 -13.53
N THR A 67 -5.73 -12.26 -12.37
CA THR A 67 -6.13 -10.89 -12.05
C THR A 67 -4.98 -10.21 -11.33
N ILE A 68 -4.52 -9.09 -11.87
CA ILE A 68 -3.46 -8.29 -11.26
C ILE A 68 -4.10 -7.07 -10.63
N THR A 69 -3.83 -6.86 -9.35
CA THR A 69 -4.30 -5.70 -8.61
C THR A 69 -3.12 -4.83 -8.21
N THR A 70 -3.19 -3.57 -8.59
CA THR A 70 -2.17 -2.57 -8.26
C THR A 70 -2.74 -1.55 -7.31
N SER A 71 -1.99 -1.24 -6.25
CA SER A 71 -2.37 -0.28 -5.21
C SER A 71 -1.22 0.63 -4.82
N PHE A 72 -1.55 1.88 -4.51
CA PHE A 72 -0.61 2.87 -4.02
C PHE A 72 -1.29 3.80 -3.01
N ILE A 73 -0.54 4.28 -2.02
CA ILE A 73 -1.08 5.14 -0.96
C ILE A 73 -1.67 6.42 -1.57
N GLY A 74 -2.91 6.75 -1.22
CA GLY A 74 -3.60 7.93 -1.72
C GLY A 74 -4.14 7.82 -3.14
N HIS A 75 -4.18 6.61 -3.70
CA HIS A 75 -4.72 6.33 -5.03
C HIS A 75 -5.76 5.22 -4.96
N THR A 76 -6.73 5.27 -5.88
CA THR A 76 -7.70 4.20 -6.08
C THR A 76 -7.01 2.98 -6.68
N PRO A 77 -7.14 1.78 -6.10
CA PRO A 77 -6.59 0.56 -6.68
C PRO A 77 -7.17 0.27 -8.07
N ALA A 78 -6.35 -0.28 -8.95
CA ALA A 78 -6.76 -0.75 -10.27
C ALA A 78 -6.50 -2.26 -10.40
N SER A 79 -7.42 -2.97 -11.06
CA SER A 79 -7.29 -4.40 -11.32
C SER A 79 -7.53 -4.69 -12.79
N GLU A 80 -6.74 -5.61 -13.35
CA GLU A 80 -6.84 -6.05 -14.74
C GLU A 80 -6.65 -7.56 -14.86
N GLU A 81 -7.47 -8.20 -15.71
CA GLU A 81 -7.35 -9.62 -16.01
C GLU A 81 -6.39 -9.82 -17.17
N VAL A 82 -5.40 -10.68 -16.98
CA VAL A 82 -4.29 -10.91 -17.90
C VAL A 82 -4.16 -12.40 -18.21
N VAL A 83 -4.09 -12.75 -19.49
CA VAL A 83 -3.78 -14.11 -19.94
C VAL A 83 -2.30 -14.20 -20.29
N VAL A 84 -1.56 -14.98 -19.51
CA VAL A 84 -0.14 -15.25 -19.73
C VAL A 84 -0.02 -16.55 -20.51
N GLY A 85 0.51 -16.45 -21.71
CA GLY A 85 0.80 -17.61 -22.59
C GLY A 85 2.26 -18.07 -22.41
N GLU A 86 2.91 -18.31 -23.52
CA GLU A 86 4.35 -18.69 -23.57
C GLU A 86 5.26 -17.47 -23.68
N GLU A 87 4.70 -16.27 -23.84
CA GLU A 87 5.42 -15.01 -24.01
C GLU A 87 5.23 -14.09 -22.78
N ASN A 88 6.18 -13.17 -22.61
CA ASN A 88 6.05 -12.13 -21.59
C ASN A 88 4.92 -11.16 -21.95
N VAL A 89 4.12 -10.78 -20.96
CA VAL A 89 2.99 -9.87 -21.13
C VAL A 89 3.31 -8.50 -20.52
N GLY A 90 3.02 -7.44 -21.27
CA GLY A 90 3.15 -6.05 -20.78
C GLY A 90 1.79 -5.52 -20.35
N VAL A 91 1.69 -5.03 -19.11
CA VAL A 91 0.48 -4.41 -18.54
C VAL A 91 0.85 -3.13 -17.81
N ASN A 92 0.26 -2.01 -18.21
CA ASN A 92 0.51 -0.72 -17.55
C ASN A 92 -0.72 -0.32 -16.73
N PHE A 93 -0.49 0.22 -15.56
CA PHE A 93 -1.54 0.69 -14.66
C PHE A 93 -1.46 2.19 -14.47
N THR A 94 -2.58 2.89 -14.73
CA THR A 94 -2.71 4.29 -14.39
C THR A 94 -3.64 4.42 -13.18
N LEU A 95 -3.09 4.83 -12.04
CA LEU A 95 -3.82 4.97 -10.78
C LEU A 95 -4.31 6.41 -10.60
N VAL A 96 -5.59 6.56 -10.26
CA VAL A 96 -6.21 7.87 -10.02
C VAL A 96 -6.06 8.24 -8.54
N ILE A 97 -5.74 9.50 -8.26
CA ILE A 97 -5.64 10.01 -6.89
C ILE A 97 -7.01 9.89 -6.19
N ASP A 98 -7.02 9.24 -5.04
CA ASP A 98 -8.21 9.15 -4.20
C ASP A 98 -8.27 10.36 -3.26
N VAL A 99 -9.00 11.39 -3.69
CA VAL A 99 -9.23 12.63 -2.90
C VAL A 99 -10.00 12.36 -1.61
N LEU A 100 -10.78 11.28 -1.54
CA LEU A 100 -11.56 10.93 -0.36
C LEU A 100 -10.69 10.30 0.74
N ALA A 101 -9.68 9.54 0.37
CA ALA A 101 -8.73 8.97 1.33
C ALA A 101 -7.88 10.06 2.02
N MET A 102 -7.63 11.18 1.36
CA MET A 102 -6.96 12.34 1.94
C MET A 102 -7.88 13.21 2.80
N SER A 103 -9.20 13.21 2.52
CA SER A 103 -10.18 13.98 3.28
C SER A 103 -10.59 13.32 4.60
N ALA A 104 -10.33 12.03 4.79
CA ALA A 104 -10.71 11.27 5.99
C ALA A 104 -9.78 11.51 7.20
N LEU A 105 -8.75 12.32 7.06
CA LEU A 105 -7.95 12.85 8.17
C LEU A 105 -8.45 14.22 8.65
N GLU A 106 -9.77 14.44 8.59
CA GLU A 106 -10.36 15.42 9.48
C GLU A 106 -10.28 14.82 10.89
N VAL A 107 -9.21 15.19 11.60
CA VAL A 107 -9.14 15.06 13.04
C VAL A 107 -10.40 15.72 13.55
N LEU A 108 -11.40 14.93 13.90
CA LEU A 108 -12.43 15.31 14.84
C LEU A 108 -11.68 15.59 16.16
N ALA A 109 -11.01 16.73 16.22
CA ALA A 109 -10.80 17.40 17.47
C ALA A 109 -12.22 17.59 18.01
N SER A 110 -12.64 16.65 18.86
CA SER A 110 -13.88 16.76 19.59
C SER A 110 -13.76 18.08 20.39
N ARG A 111 -14.19 19.17 19.77
CA ARG A 111 -14.72 20.26 20.57
C ARG A 111 -15.79 19.59 21.40
N ALA A 112 -15.55 19.53 22.70
CA ALA A 112 -16.61 19.20 23.64
C ALA A 112 -17.74 20.17 23.30
N ASP A 113 -18.78 19.64 22.63
CA ASP A 113 -20.03 20.38 22.47
C ASP A 113 -20.50 20.77 23.87
N GLU A 114 -21.14 21.91 23.98
CA GLU A 114 -21.75 22.44 25.23
C GLU A 114 -22.68 21.43 25.92
N THR A 115 -23.02 20.34 25.24
CA THR A 115 -23.83 19.24 25.74
C THR A 115 -23.02 18.15 26.46
N THR A 116 -21.69 18.17 26.41
CA THR A 116 -20.88 17.24 27.21
C THR A 116 -20.86 17.77 28.65
N PRO A 117 -21.30 17.00 29.66
CA PRO A 117 -21.29 17.44 31.07
C PRO A 117 -19.87 17.40 31.64
N VAL A 118 -19.01 18.23 31.11
CA VAL A 118 -17.76 18.59 31.76
C VAL A 118 -18.06 19.75 32.68
N ALA A 119 -18.00 19.53 33.98
CA ALA A 119 -18.14 20.57 34.96
C ALA A 119 -16.99 21.60 34.79
N TYR A 120 -17.22 22.61 33.98
CA TYR A 120 -16.38 23.79 33.97
C TYR A 120 -17.12 24.92 34.67
N THR A 121 -16.47 25.49 35.65
CA THR A 121 -16.97 26.67 36.35
C THR A 121 -16.36 27.89 35.65
N THR A 122 -17.19 28.64 34.94
CA THR A 122 -16.76 29.92 34.37
C THR A 122 -16.69 30.93 35.51
N ILE A 123 -15.51 31.21 35.99
CA ILE A 123 -15.30 32.23 37.03
C ILE A 123 -15.15 33.58 36.32
N ASN A 124 -16.12 34.47 36.53
CA ASN A 124 -16.06 35.81 36.04
C ASN A 124 -14.96 36.62 36.73
N LYS A 125 -14.30 37.53 36.00
CA LYS A 125 -13.23 38.39 36.53
C LYS A 125 -13.64 39.11 37.80
N ALA A 126 -14.90 39.58 37.90
CA ALA A 126 -15.44 40.21 39.08
C ALA A 126 -15.53 39.29 40.29
N GLU A 127 -15.76 38.00 40.12
CA GLU A 127 -15.85 37.00 41.17
C GLU A 127 -14.45 36.59 41.65
N MET A 128 -13.46 36.67 40.79
CA MET A 128 -12.05 36.50 41.16
C MET A 128 -11.53 37.65 42.03
N GLU A 129 -11.91 38.86 41.72
CA GLU A 129 -11.51 40.05 42.54
C GLU A 129 -12.11 40.01 43.96
N VAL A 130 -13.34 39.53 44.10
CA VAL A 130 -13.96 39.37 45.43
C VAL A 130 -13.35 38.25 46.25
N ARG A 131 -12.97 37.15 45.62
CA ARG A 131 -12.35 36.03 46.36
C ARG A 131 -10.87 36.22 46.67
N LEU A 132 -10.14 36.96 45.81
CA LEU A 132 -8.72 37.24 46.01
C LEU A 132 -8.43 38.46 46.87
N GLY A 133 -9.41 39.36 46.99
CA GLY A 133 -9.29 40.59 47.81
C GLY A 133 -9.24 40.34 49.31
N SER A 134 -9.43 39.12 49.77
CA SER A 134 -9.45 38.72 51.19
C SER A 134 -8.34 37.71 51.59
N GLN A 135 -7.48 37.35 50.66
CA GLN A 135 -6.37 36.43 50.98
C GLN A 135 -5.04 37.11 50.62
N ASP A 136 -4.24 37.39 51.65
CA ASP A 136 -2.82 37.73 51.50
C ASP A 136 -2.12 36.62 50.71
N ILE A 137 -1.62 36.93 49.55
CA ILE A 137 -0.82 36.03 48.75
C ILE A 137 0.52 35.85 49.47
N PRO A 138 0.86 34.64 49.94
CA PRO A 138 2.20 34.42 50.45
C PRO A 138 3.19 34.62 49.31
N MET A 139 4.03 35.64 49.39
CA MET A 139 5.19 35.78 48.52
C MET A 139 6.09 34.58 48.67
N ILE A 140 5.97 33.61 47.78
CA ILE A 140 6.98 32.59 47.52
C ILE A 140 7.58 32.89 46.18
N LEU A 141 8.47 33.85 46.14
CA LEU A 141 9.44 34.03 45.07
C LEU A 141 10.80 34.15 45.77
N ASN A 142 11.53 33.05 45.81
CA ASN A 142 12.97 33.01 45.88
C ASN A 142 13.45 32.04 44.83
#